data_f20f34ab0e335a87160da049eb7f7358
#
_entry.id   f20f34ab0e335a87160da049eb7f7358
#
_cell.length_a   1.000
_cell.length_b   1.000
_cell.length_c   1.000
_cell.angle_alpha   90.00
_cell.angle_beta   90.00
_cell.angle_gamma   90.00
#
_symmetry.space_group_name_H-M   'P 1'
#
loop_
_entity.id
_entity.type
_entity.pdbx_description
1 polymer ?
#
loop_
_entity_poly.entity_id
_entity_poly.type
_entity_poly.pdbx_seq_one_letter_code
_entity_poly.pdbx_strand_id
1 'polypeptide(L)'
;MAQSAKPEIKVVPLETSSSLRTLAYCALKRAITEMDIYGQLEPIRLDERQLSQKLGVSRTPIREALTLLEQEGFVRAVPRRGIYVVRKSKKEICEMIVVWAALEGWAARSAATRATDEEFKALADLFEKFKDEPLSDQMHEYSAANIAFHQTIIKLGRCDLIVEMTQNLFIHIRATQTVSFRQDNRAEQSISEHLAIIGALKARDADLAEKLVREHTLGLASQVEKYGAFAE
;
A
#
# COMPACT_ATOMS: atom_id res chain seq x y z
N MET A 1 25.72 27.77 40.42
CA MET A 1 25.50 26.99 39.17
C MET A 1 24.43 25.95 39.45
N ALA A 2 23.20 26.20 39.04
CA ALA A 2 22.10 25.24 39.20
C ALA A 2 22.16 24.23 38.08
N GLN A 3 22.36 22.95 38.39
CA GLN A 3 22.23 21.83 37.44
C GLN A 3 20.76 21.73 37.04
N SER A 4 20.47 22.04 35.80
CA SER A 4 19.16 21.76 35.16
C SER A 4 18.94 20.26 35.18
N ALA A 5 18.01 19.76 35.97
CA ALA A 5 17.56 18.36 35.92
C ALA A 5 16.95 18.07 34.56
N LYS A 6 17.47 17.04 33.86
CA LYS A 6 16.89 16.56 32.61
C LYS A 6 15.45 16.07 32.86
N PRO A 7 14.49 16.41 32.03
CA PRO A 7 13.13 15.90 32.18
C PRO A 7 13.12 14.35 32.05
N GLU A 8 12.67 13.68 33.10
CA GLU A 8 12.56 12.23 33.16
C GLU A 8 11.11 11.82 32.92
N ILE A 9 10.85 11.07 31.84
CA ILE A 9 9.54 10.48 31.58
C ILE A 9 9.46 9.17 32.37
N LYS A 10 8.61 9.15 33.41
CA LYS A 10 8.31 7.93 34.16
C LYS A 10 7.10 7.24 33.55
N VAL A 11 7.30 6.09 32.91
CA VAL A 11 6.23 5.21 32.41
C VAL A 11 6.22 3.92 33.20
N VAL A 12 5.01 3.42 33.50
CA VAL A 12 4.80 2.10 34.11
C VAL A 12 4.46 1.14 32.98
N PRO A 13 5.04 -0.09 32.94
CA PRO A 13 4.73 -1.06 31.93
C PRO A 13 3.23 -1.42 31.94
N LEU A 14 2.62 -1.42 30.74
CA LEU A 14 1.28 -1.94 30.54
C LEU A 14 1.39 -3.45 30.31
N GLU A 15 0.62 -4.26 31.09
CA GLU A 15 0.48 -5.68 30.80
C GLU A 15 -0.36 -5.85 29.53
N THR A 16 0.22 -6.47 28.49
CA THR A 16 -0.35 -6.57 27.16
C THR A 16 -1.15 -7.83 26.94
N SER A 17 -2.46 -7.72 27.00
CA SER A 17 -3.33 -8.41 26.02
C SER A 17 -3.61 -7.42 24.89
N SER A 18 -3.61 -7.85 23.62
CA SER A 18 -3.93 -6.96 22.48
C SER A 18 -5.25 -6.26 22.75
N SER A 19 -5.23 -4.93 22.92
CA SER A 19 -6.43 -4.20 23.32
C SER A 19 -7.48 -4.30 22.21
N LEU A 20 -8.77 -4.32 22.57
CA LEU A 20 -9.88 -4.30 21.60
C LEU A 20 -9.74 -3.13 20.61
N ARG A 21 -9.13 -2.03 21.04
CA ARG A 21 -8.75 -0.89 20.19
C ARG A 21 -7.80 -1.33 19.07
N THR A 22 -6.72 -2.05 19.40
CA THR A 22 -5.72 -2.50 18.40
C THR A 22 -6.34 -3.49 17.42
N LEU A 23 -7.16 -4.42 17.91
CA LEU A 23 -7.87 -5.37 17.06
C LEU A 23 -8.87 -4.67 16.13
N ALA A 24 -9.64 -3.72 16.64
CA ALA A 24 -10.57 -2.91 15.86
C ALA A 24 -9.83 -2.06 14.81
N TYR A 25 -8.71 -1.43 15.18
CA TYR A 25 -7.87 -0.67 14.26
C TYR A 25 -7.36 -1.54 13.11
N CYS A 26 -6.76 -2.70 13.40
CA CYS A 26 -6.26 -3.61 12.37
C CYS A 26 -7.38 -4.09 11.43
N ALA A 27 -8.54 -4.46 11.99
CA ALA A 27 -9.69 -4.92 11.21
C ALA A 27 -10.25 -3.81 10.30
N LEU A 28 -10.39 -2.59 10.82
CA LEU A 28 -10.90 -1.44 10.05
C LEU A 28 -9.89 -0.99 8.99
N LYS A 29 -8.59 -0.93 9.33
CA LYS A 29 -7.53 -0.61 8.38
C LYS A 29 -7.53 -1.57 7.21
N ARG A 30 -7.57 -2.88 7.50
CA ARG A 30 -7.66 -3.93 6.50
C ARG A 30 -8.89 -3.76 5.62
N ALA A 31 -10.08 -3.58 6.21
CA ALA A 31 -11.32 -3.42 5.48
C ALA A 31 -11.29 -2.21 4.53
N ILE A 32 -10.74 -1.07 4.97
CA ILE A 32 -10.57 0.13 4.12
C ILE A 32 -9.57 -0.14 3.00
N THR A 33 -8.46 -0.84 3.30
CA THR A 33 -7.42 -1.15 2.32
C THR A 33 -7.91 -2.10 1.21
N GLU A 34 -8.82 -3.02 1.55
CA GLU A 34 -9.41 -3.99 0.62
C GLU A 34 -10.62 -3.44 -0.15
N MET A 35 -11.14 -2.29 0.27
CA MET A 35 -12.31 -1.66 -0.33
C MET A 35 -11.97 -0.96 -1.65
N ASP A 36 -12.84 -1.07 -2.65
CA ASP A 36 -12.79 -0.22 -3.84
C ASP A 36 -13.30 1.18 -3.49
N ILE A 37 -12.37 2.04 -3.03
CA ILE A 37 -12.69 3.40 -2.58
C ILE A 37 -12.94 4.39 -3.73
N TYR A 38 -12.61 4.02 -4.97
CA TYR A 38 -12.77 4.88 -6.15
C TYR A 38 -13.87 4.40 -7.12
N GLY A 39 -14.39 3.19 -6.96
CA GLY A 39 -15.45 2.63 -7.81
C GLY A 39 -16.84 3.22 -7.57
N GLN A 40 -17.01 4.07 -6.56
CA GLN A 40 -18.27 4.74 -6.23
C GLN A 40 -18.10 6.26 -6.29
N LEU A 41 -19.08 6.99 -6.81
CA LEU A 41 -19.07 8.46 -6.80
C LEU A 41 -19.36 9.03 -5.41
N GLU A 42 -20.26 8.40 -4.67
CA GLU A 42 -20.69 8.86 -3.35
C GLU A 42 -19.57 8.71 -2.28
N PRO A 43 -19.45 9.69 -1.36
CA PRO A 43 -18.52 9.59 -0.24
C PRO A 43 -18.84 8.38 0.66
N ILE A 44 -17.85 7.57 0.97
CA ILE A 44 -18.01 6.38 1.81
C ILE A 44 -18.02 6.79 3.27
N ARG A 45 -19.21 6.75 3.88
CA ARG A 45 -19.41 7.06 5.28
C ARG A 45 -19.23 5.82 6.16
N LEU A 46 -18.50 5.96 7.25
CA LEU A 46 -18.33 4.94 8.27
C LEU A 46 -19.30 5.21 9.44
N ASP A 47 -20.15 4.24 9.75
CA ASP A 47 -21.10 4.34 10.87
C ASP A 47 -20.57 3.55 12.07
N GLU A 48 -20.23 4.26 13.16
CA GLU A 48 -19.67 3.67 14.39
C GLU A 48 -20.57 2.58 15.00
N ARG A 49 -21.88 2.73 14.91
CA ARG A 49 -22.84 1.77 15.46
C ARG A 49 -22.83 0.48 14.66
N GLN A 50 -22.86 0.59 13.35
CA GLN A 50 -22.79 -0.58 12.47
C GLN A 50 -21.43 -1.30 12.61
N LEU A 51 -20.33 -0.57 12.69
CA LEU A 51 -19.00 -1.13 12.90
C LEU A 51 -18.89 -1.84 14.25
N SER A 52 -19.43 -1.24 15.32
CA SER A 52 -19.50 -1.84 16.65
C SER A 52 -20.27 -3.18 16.63
N GLN A 53 -21.41 -3.21 15.95
CA GLN A 53 -22.22 -4.43 15.80
C GLN A 53 -21.47 -5.51 14.98
N LYS A 54 -20.87 -5.15 13.87
CA LYS A 54 -20.16 -6.09 12.98
C LYS A 54 -18.92 -6.70 13.63
N LEU A 55 -18.17 -5.90 14.41
CA LEU A 55 -16.95 -6.35 15.09
C LEU A 55 -17.23 -6.96 16.48
N GLY A 56 -18.45 -6.91 16.98
CA GLY A 56 -18.81 -7.48 18.29
C GLY A 56 -18.16 -6.76 19.48
N VAL A 57 -17.83 -5.46 19.33
CA VAL A 57 -17.17 -4.66 20.37
C VAL A 57 -18.00 -3.41 20.69
N SER A 58 -17.76 -2.77 21.83
CA SER A 58 -18.42 -1.50 22.18
C SER A 58 -17.95 -0.36 21.25
N ARG A 59 -18.65 0.78 21.29
CA ARG A 59 -18.34 1.95 20.44
C ARG A 59 -17.02 2.64 20.80
N THR A 60 -16.56 2.50 22.03
CA THR A 60 -15.33 3.16 22.50
C THR A 60 -14.09 2.68 21.72
N PRO A 61 -13.74 1.38 21.65
CA PRO A 61 -12.61 0.92 20.86
C PRO A 61 -12.74 1.23 19.37
N ILE A 62 -13.98 1.31 18.83
CA ILE A 62 -14.19 1.74 17.43
C ILE A 62 -13.79 3.21 17.24
N ARG A 63 -14.21 4.12 18.14
CA ARG A 63 -13.84 5.54 18.06
C ARG A 63 -12.35 5.75 18.18
N GLU A 64 -11.69 5.06 19.13
CA GLU A 64 -10.26 5.12 19.30
C GLU A 64 -9.52 4.62 18.06
N ALA A 65 -9.98 3.52 17.45
CA ALA A 65 -9.44 2.99 16.20
C ALA A 65 -9.62 3.97 15.03
N LEU A 66 -10.81 4.59 14.90
CA LEU A 66 -11.10 5.60 13.88
C LEU A 66 -10.24 6.87 14.07
N THR A 67 -9.95 7.26 15.31
CA THR A 67 -9.04 8.38 15.60
C THR A 67 -7.62 8.08 15.12
N LEU A 68 -7.12 6.86 15.33
CA LEU A 68 -5.81 6.44 14.80
C LEU A 68 -5.81 6.45 13.27
N LEU A 69 -6.86 5.92 12.65
CA LEU A 69 -7.02 5.93 11.19
C LEU A 69 -7.11 7.35 10.62
N GLU A 70 -7.68 8.30 11.37
CA GLU A 70 -7.70 9.71 10.98
C GLU A 70 -6.32 10.35 11.05
N GLN A 71 -5.54 10.06 12.09
CA GLN A 71 -4.15 10.51 12.19
C GLN A 71 -3.27 9.98 11.06
N GLU A 72 -3.56 8.77 10.58
CA GLU A 72 -2.87 8.17 9.43
C GLU A 72 -3.43 8.60 8.07
N GLY A 73 -4.51 9.40 8.05
CA GLY A 73 -5.10 9.91 6.82
C GLY A 73 -5.99 8.94 6.05
N PHE A 74 -6.43 7.82 6.65
CA PHE A 74 -7.36 6.86 6.04
C PHE A 74 -8.80 7.34 6.06
N VAL A 75 -9.16 8.05 7.11
CA VAL A 75 -10.50 8.60 7.29
C VAL A 75 -10.40 10.07 7.71
N ARG A 76 -11.49 10.78 7.61
CA ARG A 76 -11.63 12.12 8.18
C ARG A 76 -12.96 12.28 8.90
N ALA A 77 -12.94 12.92 10.05
CA ALA A 77 -14.14 13.35 10.74
C ALA A 77 -14.65 14.68 10.15
N VAL A 78 -15.91 14.70 9.72
CA VAL A 78 -16.59 15.91 9.26
C VAL A 78 -17.58 16.33 10.34
N PRO A 79 -17.45 17.52 10.96
CA PRO A 79 -18.31 17.97 12.05
C PRO A 79 -19.79 17.84 11.69
N ARG A 80 -20.57 17.23 12.56
CA ARG A 80 -22.02 16.99 12.41
C ARG A 80 -22.44 16.09 11.25
N ARG A 81 -21.50 15.63 10.40
CA ARG A 81 -21.80 14.77 9.23
C ARG A 81 -21.32 13.33 9.40
N GLY A 82 -20.28 13.10 10.22
CA GLY A 82 -19.77 11.76 10.50
C GLY A 82 -18.33 11.57 10.02
N ILE A 83 -17.91 10.31 9.94
CA ILE A 83 -16.56 9.91 9.55
C ILE A 83 -16.64 9.33 8.15
N TYR A 84 -15.71 9.72 7.29
CA TYR A 84 -15.66 9.32 5.88
C TYR A 84 -14.27 8.78 5.52
N VAL A 85 -14.25 7.78 4.63
CA VAL A 85 -13.00 7.30 4.02
C VAL A 85 -12.41 8.42 3.17
N VAL A 86 -11.09 8.67 3.32
CA VAL A 86 -10.39 9.69 2.54
C VAL A 86 -10.15 9.17 1.13
N ARG A 87 -10.51 9.99 0.16
CA ARG A 87 -10.12 9.83 -1.24
C ARG A 87 -9.10 10.88 -1.61
N LYS A 88 -8.16 10.51 -2.45
CA LYS A 88 -7.14 11.39 -3.00
C LYS A 88 -7.56 11.86 -4.38
N SER A 89 -7.25 13.10 -4.72
CA SER A 89 -7.41 13.62 -6.07
C SER A 89 -6.45 12.92 -7.04
N LYS A 90 -6.73 12.97 -8.33
CA LYS A 90 -5.86 12.45 -9.38
C LYS A 90 -4.42 12.99 -9.23
N LYS A 91 -4.29 14.29 -8.99
CA LYS A 91 -2.99 14.94 -8.77
C LYS A 91 -2.25 14.35 -7.60
N GLU A 92 -2.90 14.24 -6.43
CA GLU A 92 -2.28 13.65 -5.23
C GLU A 92 -1.82 12.20 -5.47
N ILE A 93 -2.61 11.41 -6.20
CA ILE A 93 -2.26 10.02 -6.54
C ILE A 93 -1.02 9.99 -7.44
N CYS A 94 -0.94 10.84 -8.46
CA CYS A 94 0.25 10.92 -9.31
C CYS A 94 1.49 11.33 -8.50
N GLU A 95 1.37 12.31 -7.59
CA GLU A 95 2.44 12.70 -6.67
C GLU A 95 2.86 11.55 -5.75
N MET A 96 1.90 10.77 -5.22
CA MET A 96 2.17 9.57 -4.41
C MET A 96 2.93 8.50 -5.20
N ILE A 97 2.58 8.28 -6.47
CA ILE A 97 3.27 7.33 -7.36
C ILE A 97 4.72 7.78 -7.61
N VAL A 98 4.97 9.07 -7.80
CA VAL A 98 6.34 9.61 -7.97
C VAL A 98 7.20 9.34 -6.73
N VAL A 99 6.67 9.59 -5.54
CA VAL A 99 7.37 9.30 -4.28
C VAL A 99 7.62 7.79 -4.13
N TRP A 100 6.62 6.98 -4.43
CA TRP A 100 6.76 5.53 -4.41
C TRP A 100 7.83 5.04 -5.37
N ALA A 101 7.85 5.51 -6.62
CA ALA A 101 8.86 5.14 -7.61
C ALA A 101 10.29 5.45 -7.14
N ALA A 102 10.49 6.57 -6.44
CA ALA A 102 11.80 6.92 -5.87
C ALA A 102 12.21 5.96 -4.74
N LEU A 103 11.30 5.66 -3.82
CA LEU A 103 11.58 4.80 -2.67
C LEU A 103 11.77 3.34 -3.09
N GLU A 104 10.93 2.84 -3.99
CA GLU A 104 11.01 1.46 -4.48
C GLU A 104 12.23 1.27 -5.39
N GLY A 105 12.56 2.25 -6.23
CA GLY A 105 13.78 2.22 -7.04
C GLY A 105 15.03 2.07 -6.18
N TRP A 106 15.14 2.85 -5.11
CA TRP A 106 16.23 2.68 -4.14
C TRP A 106 16.19 1.29 -3.48
N ALA A 107 15.01 0.80 -3.11
CA ALA A 107 14.86 -0.53 -2.52
C ALA A 107 15.30 -1.64 -3.47
N ALA A 108 14.96 -1.56 -4.76
CA ALA A 108 15.40 -2.50 -5.80
C ALA A 108 16.93 -2.50 -5.96
N ARG A 109 17.54 -1.32 -6.00
CA ARG A 109 19.00 -1.17 -5.99
C ARG A 109 19.64 -1.89 -4.80
N SER A 110 19.12 -1.65 -3.61
CA SER A 110 19.61 -2.28 -2.38
C SER A 110 19.36 -3.79 -2.39
N ALA A 111 18.19 -4.25 -2.85
CA ALA A 111 17.85 -5.66 -2.96
C ALA A 111 18.81 -6.42 -3.90
N ALA A 112 19.18 -5.84 -5.04
CA ALA A 112 20.10 -6.44 -5.98
C ALA A 112 21.44 -6.85 -5.34
N THR A 113 21.88 -6.12 -4.31
CA THR A 113 23.14 -6.39 -3.60
C THR A 113 22.99 -7.21 -2.31
N ARG A 114 21.81 -7.26 -1.72
CA ARG A 114 21.60 -7.80 -0.36
C ARG A 114 20.68 -9.02 -0.30
N ALA A 115 19.78 -9.18 -1.24
CA ALA A 115 18.83 -10.28 -1.23
C ALA A 115 19.48 -11.59 -1.69
N THR A 116 18.96 -12.73 -1.25
CA THR A 116 19.42 -14.06 -1.63
C THR A 116 18.80 -14.53 -2.95
N ASP A 117 19.35 -15.56 -3.55
CA ASP A 117 18.80 -16.13 -4.79
C ASP A 117 17.46 -16.83 -4.54
N GLU A 118 17.26 -17.39 -3.34
CA GLU A 118 15.98 -17.96 -2.89
C GLU A 118 14.89 -16.87 -2.79
N GLU A 119 15.23 -15.68 -2.28
CA GLU A 119 14.30 -14.55 -2.22
C GLU A 119 13.93 -14.06 -3.62
N PHE A 120 14.86 -14.03 -4.57
CA PHE A 120 14.55 -13.71 -5.96
C PHE A 120 13.76 -14.81 -6.67
N LYS A 121 13.97 -16.07 -6.29
CA LYS A 121 13.14 -17.17 -6.78
C LYS A 121 11.70 -17.01 -6.29
N ALA A 122 11.51 -16.78 -4.99
CA ALA A 122 10.17 -16.56 -4.42
C ALA A 122 9.45 -15.36 -5.07
N LEU A 123 10.19 -14.30 -5.45
CA LEU A 123 9.65 -13.15 -6.17
C LEU A 123 9.20 -13.54 -7.58
N ALA A 124 9.95 -14.41 -8.29
CA ALA A 124 9.57 -14.92 -9.62
C ALA A 124 8.36 -15.84 -9.56
N ASP A 125 8.25 -16.67 -8.53
CA ASP A 125 7.16 -17.63 -8.34
C ASP A 125 5.79 -16.93 -8.20
N LEU A 126 5.74 -15.64 -7.85
CA LEU A 126 4.51 -14.86 -7.84
C LEU A 126 3.80 -14.81 -9.22
N PHE A 127 4.56 -14.92 -10.31
CA PHE A 127 4.04 -14.78 -11.67
C PHE A 127 3.99 -16.09 -12.44
N GLU A 128 4.49 -17.20 -11.89
CA GLU A 128 4.53 -18.51 -12.59
C GLU A 128 3.15 -18.96 -13.08
N LYS A 129 2.12 -18.78 -12.26
CA LYS A 129 0.75 -19.20 -12.57
C LYS A 129 0.09 -18.40 -13.71
N PHE A 130 0.63 -17.24 -14.07
CA PHE A 130 0.05 -16.39 -15.11
C PHE A 130 0.66 -16.64 -16.50
N LYS A 131 1.50 -17.67 -16.67
CA LYS A 131 2.12 -18.01 -17.94
C LYS A 131 1.22 -18.80 -18.88
N ASP A 132 0.35 -19.63 -18.32
CA ASP A 132 -0.36 -20.68 -19.05
C ASP A 132 -1.84 -20.39 -19.30
N GLU A 133 -2.43 -19.39 -18.67
CA GLU A 133 -3.86 -19.07 -18.77
C GLU A 133 -4.11 -17.59 -19.10
N PRO A 134 -5.23 -17.26 -19.79
CA PRO A 134 -5.57 -15.88 -20.09
C PRO A 134 -5.70 -15.03 -18.82
N LEU A 135 -5.02 -13.91 -18.79
CA LEU A 135 -5.03 -12.96 -17.66
C LEU A 135 -6.43 -12.41 -17.37
N SER A 136 -7.30 -12.33 -18.39
CA SER A 136 -8.68 -11.85 -18.24
C SER A 136 -9.44 -12.55 -17.12
N ASP A 137 -9.20 -13.85 -16.93
CA ASP A 137 -9.92 -14.69 -15.99
C ASP A 137 -9.29 -14.65 -14.57
N GLN A 138 -8.07 -14.12 -14.46
CA GLN A 138 -7.25 -14.10 -13.23
C GLN A 138 -6.90 -12.67 -12.75
N MET A 139 -7.64 -11.66 -13.18
CA MET A 139 -7.31 -10.25 -12.88
C MET A 139 -7.25 -9.94 -11.38
N HIS A 140 -8.07 -10.61 -10.57
CA HIS A 140 -8.05 -10.41 -9.11
C HIS A 140 -6.77 -10.98 -8.49
N GLU A 141 -6.40 -12.19 -8.88
CA GLU A 141 -5.18 -12.88 -8.46
C GLU A 141 -3.94 -12.14 -8.94
N TYR A 142 -3.97 -11.65 -10.18
CA TYR A 142 -2.89 -10.85 -10.73
C TYR A 142 -2.72 -9.54 -9.96
N SER A 143 -3.79 -8.82 -9.66
CA SER A 143 -3.72 -7.59 -8.85
C SER A 143 -3.11 -7.85 -7.48
N ALA A 144 -3.43 -8.97 -6.84
CA ALA A 144 -2.83 -9.35 -5.56
C ALA A 144 -1.33 -9.68 -5.69
N ALA A 145 -0.95 -10.45 -6.74
CA ALA A 145 0.45 -10.77 -7.02
C ALA A 145 1.28 -9.54 -7.34
N ASN A 146 0.73 -8.61 -8.12
CA ASN A 146 1.38 -7.33 -8.44
C ASN A 146 1.69 -6.51 -7.18
N ILE A 147 0.74 -6.39 -6.25
CA ILE A 147 0.97 -5.69 -4.98
C ILE A 147 2.02 -6.42 -4.14
N ALA A 148 1.92 -7.75 -4.04
CA ALA A 148 2.88 -8.57 -3.30
C ALA A 148 4.31 -8.41 -3.86
N PHE A 149 4.46 -8.33 -5.19
CA PHE A 149 5.75 -8.09 -5.86
C PHE A 149 6.40 -6.79 -5.39
N HIS A 150 5.70 -5.66 -5.50
CA HIS A 150 6.22 -4.37 -5.10
C HIS A 150 6.55 -4.31 -3.60
N GLN A 151 5.65 -4.83 -2.75
CA GLN A 151 5.91 -4.91 -1.31
C GLN A 151 7.11 -5.78 -0.96
N THR A 152 7.34 -6.85 -1.73
CA THR A 152 8.49 -7.73 -1.54
C THR A 152 9.77 -7.04 -1.92
N ILE A 153 9.86 -6.35 -3.07
CA ILE A 153 11.04 -5.54 -3.45
C ILE A 153 11.38 -4.53 -2.36
N ILE A 154 10.39 -3.81 -1.84
CA ILE A 154 10.60 -2.82 -0.77
C ILE A 154 11.19 -3.47 0.49
N LYS A 155 10.68 -4.65 0.89
CA LYS A 155 11.21 -5.40 2.03
C LYS A 155 12.63 -5.92 1.78
N LEU A 156 12.91 -6.42 0.57
CA LEU A 156 14.24 -6.90 0.18
C LEU A 156 15.29 -5.78 0.16
N GLY A 157 14.87 -4.53 0.05
CA GLY A 157 15.73 -3.36 0.21
C GLY A 157 16.30 -3.20 1.63
N ARG A 158 15.76 -3.91 2.64
CA ARG A 158 16.24 -3.91 4.03
C ARG A 158 16.29 -2.50 4.66
N CYS A 159 15.29 -1.67 4.40
CA CYS A 159 15.13 -0.35 5.01
C CYS A 159 13.71 -0.22 5.60
N ASP A 160 13.61 -0.41 6.91
CA ASP A 160 12.30 -0.43 7.61
C ASP A 160 11.55 0.90 7.46
N LEU A 161 12.26 2.03 7.41
CA LEU A 161 11.65 3.34 7.19
C LEU A 161 10.96 3.43 5.82
N ILE A 162 11.57 2.88 4.76
CA ILE A 162 10.92 2.84 3.43
C ILE A 162 9.69 1.94 3.46
N VAL A 163 9.76 0.79 4.15
CA VAL A 163 8.61 -0.11 4.33
C VAL A 163 7.46 0.65 5.01
N GLU A 164 7.73 1.38 6.08
CA GLU A 164 6.74 2.16 6.82
C GLU A 164 6.14 3.29 5.95
N MET A 165 6.97 4.08 5.31
CA MET A 165 6.53 5.20 4.46
C MET A 165 5.68 4.75 3.27
N THR A 166 5.94 3.58 2.69
CA THR A 166 5.22 3.08 1.52
C THR A 166 3.90 2.38 1.87
N GLN A 167 3.70 1.92 3.12
CA GLN A 167 2.47 1.22 3.52
C GLN A 167 1.20 2.03 3.23
N ASN A 168 1.21 3.33 3.54
CA ASN A 168 0.04 4.19 3.34
C ASN A 168 -0.17 4.56 1.86
N LEU A 169 0.88 4.53 1.03
CA LEU A 169 0.77 4.77 -0.41
C LEU A 169 0.01 3.65 -1.10
N PHE A 170 0.26 2.40 -0.74
CA PHE A 170 -0.33 1.23 -1.37
C PHE A 170 -1.86 1.18 -1.32
N ILE A 171 -2.49 1.81 -0.33
CA ILE A 171 -3.94 1.82 -0.18
C ILE A 171 -4.61 2.53 -1.36
N HIS A 172 -4.10 3.72 -1.68
CA HIS A 172 -4.63 4.52 -2.78
C HIS A 172 -4.18 3.95 -4.14
N ILE A 173 -2.95 3.45 -4.23
CA ILE A 173 -2.39 2.89 -5.47
C ILE A 173 -3.10 1.59 -5.86
N ARG A 174 -3.41 0.69 -4.90
CA ARG A 174 -4.16 -0.54 -5.15
C ARG A 174 -5.50 -0.26 -5.84
N ALA A 175 -6.23 0.72 -5.36
CA ALA A 175 -7.53 1.07 -5.92
C ALA A 175 -7.41 1.64 -7.35
N THR A 176 -6.29 2.28 -7.71
CA THR A 176 -6.05 2.78 -9.07
C THR A 176 -5.64 1.70 -10.05
N GLN A 177 -4.97 0.66 -9.59
CA GLN A 177 -4.53 -0.48 -10.43
C GLN A 177 -5.71 -1.21 -11.07
N THR A 178 -6.82 -1.36 -10.33
CA THR A 178 -8.03 -2.02 -10.84
C THR A 178 -8.59 -1.30 -12.09
N VAL A 179 -8.44 0.02 -12.16
CA VAL A 179 -8.85 0.82 -13.33
C VAL A 179 -7.83 0.70 -14.46
N SER A 180 -6.54 0.69 -14.14
CA SER A 180 -5.45 0.66 -15.14
C SER A 180 -5.35 -0.70 -15.86
N PHE A 181 -5.51 -1.81 -15.14
CA PHE A 181 -5.38 -3.16 -15.73
C PHE A 181 -6.51 -3.55 -16.68
N ARG A 182 -7.64 -2.84 -16.66
CA ARG A 182 -8.74 -3.06 -17.61
C ARG A 182 -8.49 -2.44 -18.99
N GLN A 183 -7.38 -1.73 -19.17
CA GLN A 183 -7.03 -1.04 -20.41
C GLN A 183 -6.00 -1.83 -21.20
N ASP A 184 -6.26 -1.99 -22.51
CA ASP A 184 -5.38 -2.47 -23.59
C ASP A 184 -4.08 -3.21 -23.19
N ASN A 185 -4.13 -4.52 -22.97
CA ASN A 185 -2.96 -5.39 -22.71
C ASN A 185 -2.01 -4.88 -21.60
N ARG A 186 -2.46 -3.93 -20.76
CA ARG A 186 -1.59 -3.34 -19.71
C ARG A 186 -1.12 -4.38 -18.69
N ALA A 187 -1.95 -5.35 -18.37
CA ALA A 187 -1.59 -6.42 -17.44
C ALA A 187 -0.48 -7.33 -18.02
N GLU A 188 -0.55 -7.69 -19.29
CA GLU A 188 0.48 -8.49 -19.98
C GLU A 188 1.81 -7.73 -20.08
N GLN A 189 1.73 -6.45 -20.43
CA GLN A 189 2.90 -5.57 -20.43
C GLN A 189 3.52 -5.49 -19.03
N SER A 190 2.71 -5.36 -18.00
CA SER A 190 3.17 -5.29 -16.61
C SER A 190 3.90 -6.57 -16.19
N ILE A 191 3.43 -7.76 -16.60
CA ILE A 191 4.13 -9.03 -16.35
C ILE A 191 5.51 -9.01 -17.02
N SER A 192 5.59 -8.59 -18.27
CA SER A 192 6.87 -8.52 -19.00
C SER A 192 7.85 -7.57 -18.29
N GLU A 193 7.37 -6.41 -17.82
CA GLU A 193 8.15 -5.45 -17.05
C GLU A 193 8.63 -6.06 -15.71
N HIS A 194 7.77 -6.79 -14.98
CA HIS A 194 8.16 -7.48 -13.74
C HIS A 194 9.23 -8.55 -13.97
N LEU A 195 9.09 -9.34 -15.03
CA LEU A 195 10.09 -10.35 -15.38
C LEU A 195 11.44 -9.72 -15.73
N ALA A 196 11.45 -8.57 -16.41
CA ALA A 196 12.67 -7.81 -16.69
C ALA A 196 13.33 -7.30 -15.40
N ILE A 197 12.54 -6.78 -14.45
CA ILE A 197 13.03 -6.36 -13.13
C ILE A 197 13.66 -7.53 -12.39
N ILE A 198 12.97 -8.69 -12.34
CA ILE A 198 13.49 -9.91 -11.69
C ILE A 198 14.79 -10.36 -12.37
N GLY A 199 14.88 -10.26 -13.69
CA GLY A 199 16.10 -10.55 -14.44
C GLY A 199 17.29 -9.69 -13.99
N ALA A 200 17.07 -8.37 -13.87
CA ALA A 200 18.09 -7.43 -13.40
C ALA A 200 18.51 -7.71 -11.94
N LEU A 201 17.55 -8.03 -11.05
CA LEU A 201 17.82 -8.41 -9.66
C LEU A 201 18.65 -9.68 -9.57
N LYS A 202 18.31 -10.73 -10.34
CA LYS A 202 19.06 -11.99 -10.41
C LYS A 202 20.47 -11.80 -10.98
N ALA A 203 20.63 -10.90 -11.95
CA ALA A 203 21.93 -10.53 -12.50
C ALA A 203 22.76 -9.65 -11.55
N ARG A 204 22.22 -9.26 -10.40
CA ARG A 204 22.86 -8.34 -9.44
C ARG A 204 23.18 -6.97 -10.05
N ASP A 205 22.49 -6.59 -11.13
CA ASP A 205 22.63 -5.28 -11.76
C ASP A 205 21.74 -4.25 -11.02
N ALA A 206 22.37 -3.60 -10.04
CA ALA A 206 21.67 -2.66 -9.16
C ALA A 206 21.19 -1.40 -9.91
N ASP A 207 21.97 -0.90 -10.90
CA ASP A 207 21.60 0.28 -11.67
C ASP A 207 20.41 -0.01 -12.60
N LEU A 208 20.45 -1.16 -13.26
CA LEU A 208 19.35 -1.59 -14.13
C LEU A 208 18.08 -1.91 -13.33
N ALA A 209 18.19 -2.59 -12.17
CA ALA A 209 17.05 -2.90 -11.30
C ALA A 209 16.35 -1.63 -10.82
N GLU A 210 17.11 -0.63 -10.33
CA GLU A 210 16.56 0.69 -9.95
C GLU A 210 15.83 1.37 -11.11
N LYS A 211 16.49 1.42 -12.28
CA LYS A 211 15.93 2.05 -13.47
C LYS A 211 14.61 1.42 -13.88
N LEU A 212 14.59 0.10 -14.03
CA LEU A 212 13.42 -0.63 -14.49
C LEU A 212 12.24 -0.50 -13.52
N VAL A 213 12.48 -0.59 -12.21
CA VAL A 213 11.43 -0.40 -11.20
C VAL A 213 10.87 1.01 -11.28
N ARG A 214 11.71 2.03 -11.39
CA ARG A 214 11.24 3.42 -11.49
C ARG A 214 10.41 3.66 -12.75
N GLU A 215 10.86 3.17 -13.90
CA GLU A 215 10.14 3.31 -15.18
C GLU A 215 8.79 2.60 -15.12
N HIS A 216 8.77 1.38 -14.59
CA HIS A 216 7.54 0.60 -14.40
C HIS A 216 6.53 1.32 -13.49
N THR A 217 6.99 1.77 -12.32
CA THR A 217 6.13 2.46 -11.34
C THR A 217 5.63 3.80 -11.87
N LEU A 218 6.47 4.60 -12.55
CA LEU A 218 6.06 5.85 -13.18
C LEU A 218 5.09 5.65 -14.35
N GLY A 219 5.16 4.50 -15.03
CA GLY A 219 4.17 4.11 -16.04
C GLY A 219 2.74 4.10 -15.51
N LEU A 220 2.55 3.73 -14.22
CA LEU A 220 1.24 3.80 -13.57
C LEU A 220 0.73 5.24 -13.44
N ALA A 221 1.60 6.22 -13.15
CA ALA A 221 1.18 7.64 -13.09
C ALA A 221 0.59 8.10 -14.42
N SER A 222 1.22 7.75 -15.53
CA SER A 222 0.73 8.08 -16.88
C SER A 222 -0.63 7.43 -17.18
N GLN A 223 -0.85 6.21 -16.70
CA GLN A 223 -2.15 5.53 -16.84
C GLN A 223 -3.23 6.20 -15.98
N VAL A 224 -2.91 6.55 -14.73
CA VAL A 224 -3.83 7.28 -13.85
C VAL A 224 -4.19 8.64 -14.45
N GLU A 225 -3.25 9.35 -15.01
CA GLU A 225 -3.47 10.65 -15.64
C GLU A 225 -4.41 10.54 -16.83
N LYS A 226 -4.23 9.51 -17.67
CA LYS A 226 -4.99 9.30 -18.91
C LYS A 226 -6.38 8.72 -18.68
N TYR A 227 -6.52 7.74 -17.79
CA TYR A 227 -7.75 6.93 -17.64
C TYR A 227 -8.41 7.05 -16.27
N GLY A 228 -7.78 7.68 -15.31
CA GLY A 228 -8.31 7.77 -13.95
C GLY A 228 -9.56 8.65 -13.88
N ALA A 229 -10.72 8.04 -13.61
CA ALA A 229 -11.96 8.74 -13.26
C ALA A 229 -11.99 8.96 -11.73
N PHE A 230 -11.31 9.99 -11.27
CA PHE A 230 -11.34 10.39 -9.86
C PHE A 230 -12.29 11.57 -9.69
N ALA A 231 -13.00 11.63 -8.56
CA ALA A 231 -13.76 12.83 -8.19
C ALA A 231 -12.75 13.99 -7.99
N GLU A 232 -13.06 15.13 -8.61
CA GLU A 232 -12.32 16.38 -8.41
C GLU A 232 -12.46 16.91 -6.98
#